data_03961792739899121d5983af912ae343
#
_entry.id   03961792739899121d5983af912ae343
#
_cell.length_a   1.000
_cell.length_b   1.000
_cell.length_c   1.000
_cell.angle_alpha   90.00
_cell.angle_beta   90.00
_cell.angle_gamma   90.00
#
_symmetry.space_group_name_H-M   'P 1'
#
loop_
_entity.id
_entity.type
_entity.pdbx_description
1 polymer ?
#
loop_
_entity_poly.entity_id
_entity_poly.type
_entity_poly.pdbx_seq_one_letter_code
_entity_poly.pdbx_strand_id
1 'polypeptide(L)'
;MNFKVINKSGITLIALVVTIIVLLILAGVSISMLTGQNGILNRATEAKEKTETSGEDEKRKLAQAEALMNTERTTYKGVTLPEGFAPTKIDGEDSIDDGLVITDGYGNEYVWVEVPKTAEVYKTAGLEITDFSDEECGKIESDLKEYTKVYRSGTIFEDEYVADNVNQGWFNDKKEYDDAKYKMLKSIYKNKGFWVARYEAGIEKNRISSGRAEEIPISKPNVYTYNYVGRTQAKVLAEKVESGSYTSSLMFGVQWDLILAFMHNKGNIDNSLLVEDSKNIGNYANNLWSITNEKSKYSKDNGMNYYGAVYKKDNSENILLTTGADKSFSEMNIFDMAGNVLEWTLEKAYEDSSTCSYRGGMFEVDGNFNPMANRSSDYVTSSSYCIGFRVSMY
;
A
#
# COMPACT_ATOMS: atom_id res chain seq x y z
N MET A 1 80.38 10.73 51.06
CA MET A 1 78.92 10.86 50.73
C MET A 1 78.68 10.31 49.33
N ASN A 2 78.24 9.05 49.26
CA ASN A 2 77.99 8.41 47.95
C ASN A 2 76.49 8.66 47.53
N PHE A 3 76.27 9.48 46.53
CA PHE A 3 74.97 9.61 45.90
C PHE A 3 74.72 8.44 44.99
N LYS A 4 73.74 7.62 45.37
CA LYS A 4 73.19 6.55 44.52
C LYS A 4 72.37 7.16 43.44
N VAL A 5 72.83 7.16 42.19
CA VAL A 5 72.07 7.51 41.03
C VAL A 5 70.96 6.47 40.79
N ILE A 6 69.74 6.81 41.00
CA ILE A 6 68.58 6.00 40.65
C ILE A 6 68.41 6.08 39.14
N ASN A 7 68.77 5.02 38.44
CA ASN A 7 68.53 4.92 36.99
C ASN A 7 67.05 4.72 36.76
N LYS A 8 66.37 5.76 36.39
CA LYS A 8 64.95 5.67 35.88
C LYS A 8 65.04 5.09 34.47
N SER A 9 64.83 3.77 34.35
CA SER A 9 64.63 3.12 33.07
C SER A 9 63.35 3.65 32.45
N GLY A 10 63.50 4.64 31.56
CA GLY A 10 62.37 5.10 30.72
C GLY A 10 61.91 3.98 29.80
N ILE A 11 60.63 3.88 29.61
CA ILE A 11 60.06 2.99 28.59
C ILE A 11 60.71 3.34 27.26
N THR A 12 61.38 2.35 26.60
CA THR A 12 62.00 2.62 25.30
C THR A 12 60.95 3.00 24.28
N LEU A 13 61.27 3.87 23.33
CA LEU A 13 60.35 4.32 22.26
C LEU A 13 59.70 3.09 21.57
N ILE A 14 60.44 2.02 21.37
CA ILE A 14 59.96 0.77 20.77
C ILE A 14 58.90 0.11 21.66
N ALA A 15 59.10 0.03 22.98
CA ALA A 15 58.11 -0.52 23.90
C ALA A 15 56.79 0.31 23.90
N LEU A 16 56.91 1.63 23.83
CA LEU A 16 55.74 2.54 23.73
C LEU A 16 54.96 2.30 22.42
N VAL A 17 55.63 2.23 21.28
CA VAL A 17 55.03 1.99 19.96
C VAL A 17 54.34 0.64 19.92
N VAL A 18 55.01 -0.43 20.42
CA VAL A 18 54.40 -1.77 20.48
C VAL A 18 53.15 -1.78 21.37
N THR A 19 53.20 -1.10 22.52
CA THR A 19 52.03 -1.00 23.40
C THR A 19 50.86 -0.29 22.71
N ILE A 20 51.11 0.79 21.99
CA ILE A 20 50.07 1.52 21.23
C ILE A 20 49.48 0.63 20.14
N ILE A 21 50.31 -0.09 19.39
CA ILE A 21 49.85 -1.00 18.33
C ILE A 21 48.96 -2.10 18.93
N VAL A 22 49.39 -2.71 20.03
CA VAL A 22 48.61 -3.77 20.72
C VAL A 22 47.28 -3.23 21.23
N LEU A 23 47.25 -2.01 21.80
CA LEU A 23 46.02 -1.36 22.26
C LEU A 23 45.06 -1.05 21.08
N LEU A 24 45.58 -0.60 19.95
CA LEU A 24 44.78 -0.34 18.73
C LEU A 24 44.19 -1.63 18.16
N ILE A 25 44.96 -2.73 18.14
CA ILE A 25 44.49 -4.04 17.71
C ILE A 25 43.40 -4.56 18.67
N LEU A 26 43.60 -4.48 19.96
CA LEU A 26 42.61 -4.89 20.96
C LEU A 26 41.35 -4.05 20.89
N ALA A 27 41.46 -2.73 20.72
CA ALA A 27 40.34 -1.85 20.52
C ALA A 27 39.57 -2.20 19.22
N GLY A 28 40.29 -2.42 18.12
CA GLY A 28 39.68 -2.81 16.83
C GLY A 28 38.95 -4.15 16.90
N VAL A 29 39.53 -5.15 17.57
CA VAL A 29 38.88 -6.46 17.80
C VAL A 29 37.62 -6.29 18.69
N SER A 30 37.74 -5.51 19.76
CA SER A 30 36.60 -5.26 20.67
C SER A 30 35.45 -4.53 19.97
N ILE A 31 35.75 -3.53 19.14
CA ILE A 31 34.73 -2.81 18.34
C ILE A 31 34.10 -3.77 17.32
N SER A 32 34.92 -4.56 16.63
CA SER A 32 34.42 -5.55 15.66
C SER A 32 33.50 -6.61 16.29
N MET A 33 33.81 -7.05 17.50
CA MET A 33 32.97 -7.98 18.27
C MET A 33 31.62 -7.36 18.70
N LEU A 34 31.58 -6.04 18.90
CA LEU A 34 30.38 -5.33 19.29
C LEU A 34 29.51 -4.93 18.09
N THR A 35 30.14 -4.45 17.00
CA THR A 35 29.46 -3.82 15.87
C THR A 35 29.62 -4.53 14.51
N GLY A 36 30.45 -5.57 14.42
CA GLY A 36 30.61 -6.37 13.20
C GLY A 36 29.32 -7.11 12.80
N GLN A 37 29.25 -7.64 11.57
CA GLN A 37 28.07 -8.39 11.07
C GLN A 37 27.59 -9.49 12.03
N ASN A 38 28.50 -10.12 12.78
CA ASN A 38 28.19 -11.09 13.81
C ASN A 38 28.34 -10.52 15.24
N GLY A 39 28.35 -9.18 15.38
CA GLY A 39 28.49 -8.49 16.65
C GLY A 39 27.31 -8.69 17.60
N ILE A 40 27.54 -8.54 18.89
CA ILE A 40 26.52 -8.71 19.92
C ILE A 40 25.34 -7.74 19.70
N LEU A 41 25.61 -6.51 19.26
CA LEU A 41 24.57 -5.52 18.99
C LEU A 41 23.68 -5.94 17.81
N ASN A 42 24.27 -6.43 16.71
CA ASN A 42 23.49 -6.90 15.56
C ASN A 42 22.64 -8.12 15.92
N ARG A 43 23.21 -9.09 16.66
CA ARG A 43 22.46 -10.25 17.15
C ARG A 43 21.32 -9.86 18.10
N ALA A 44 21.52 -8.83 18.93
CA ALA A 44 20.49 -8.34 19.82
C ALA A 44 19.37 -7.65 19.03
N THR A 45 19.72 -6.87 18.00
CA THR A 45 18.74 -6.24 17.10
C THR A 45 17.96 -7.30 16.31
N GLU A 46 18.63 -8.26 15.70
CA GLU A 46 17.99 -9.38 14.99
C GLU A 46 17.07 -10.22 15.91
N ALA A 47 17.51 -10.46 17.15
CA ALA A 47 16.69 -11.18 18.13
C ALA A 47 15.46 -10.37 18.54
N LYS A 48 15.59 -9.05 18.69
CA LYS A 48 14.50 -8.15 18.99
C LYS A 48 13.49 -8.13 17.82
N GLU A 49 13.94 -7.89 16.60
CA GLU A 49 13.10 -7.92 15.39
C GLU A 49 12.35 -9.24 15.22
N LYS A 50 13.06 -10.36 15.46
CA LYS A 50 12.46 -11.70 15.39
C LYS A 50 11.39 -11.92 16.45
N THR A 51 11.58 -11.36 17.66
CA THR A 51 10.61 -11.44 18.74
C THR A 51 9.39 -10.56 18.45
N GLU A 52 9.61 -9.35 17.96
CA GLU A 52 8.54 -8.42 17.55
C GLU A 52 7.71 -9.03 16.42
N THR A 53 8.34 -9.50 15.34
CA THR A 53 7.67 -10.17 14.21
C THR A 53 6.88 -11.41 14.66
N SER A 54 7.41 -12.21 15.58
CA SER A 54 6.69 -13.37 16.12
C SER A 54 5.48 -12.96 16.93
N GLY A 55 5.56 -11.85 17.69
CA GLY A 55 4.44 -11.28 18.44
C GLY A 55 3.37 -10.72 17.53
N GLU A 56 3.74 -10.07 16.43
CA GLU A 56 2.80 -9.59 15.41
C GLU A 56 2.10 -10.76 14.70
N ASP A 57 2.82 -11.79 14.30
CA ASP A 57 2.25 -13.00 13.68
C ASP A 57 1.23 -13.69 14.62
N GLU A 58 1.48 -13.71 15.93
CA GLU A 58 0.54 -14.24 16.92
C GLU A 58 -0.72 -13.36 17.02
N LYS A 59 -0.56 -12.03 17.10
CA LYS A 59 -1.69 -11.09 17.11
C LYS A 59 -2.55 -11.23 15.85
N ARG A 60 -1.94 -11.37 14.66
CA ARG A 60 -2.66 -11.61 13.39
C ARG A 60 -3.47 -12.91 13.42
N LYS A 61 -2.89 -14.00 13.91
CA LYS A 61 -3.61 -15.27 14.04
C LYS A 61 -4.77 -15.20 15.02
N LEU A 62 -4.62 -14.47 16.12
CA LEU A 62 -5.72 -14.22 17.07
C LEU A 62 -6.82 -13.39 16.42
N ALA A 63 -6.47 -12.34 15.68
CA ALA A 63 -7.45 -11.52 14.95
C ALA A 63 -8.20 -12.32 13.87
N GLN A 64 -7.51 -13.20 13.14
CA GLN A 64 -8.16 -14.10 12.17
C GLN A 64 -9.14 -15.06 12.85
N ALA A 65 -8.78 -15.61 14.01
CA ALA A 65 -9.69 -16.45 14.78
C ALA A 65 -10.89 -15.65 15.34
N GLU A 66 -10.68 -14.41 15.76
CA GLU A 66 -11.75 -13.49 16.20
C GLU A 66 -12.68 -13.16 15.02
N ALA A 67 -12.11 -12.91 13.83
CA ALA A 67 -12.88 -12.64 12.62
C ALA A 67 -13.81 -13.80 12.24
N LEU A 68 -13.36 -15.03 12.31
CA LEU A 68 -14.19 -16.22 12.05
C LEU A 68 -15.40 -16.34 12.99
N MET A 69 -15.32 -15.76 14.20
CA MET A 69 -16.41 -15.77 15.19
C MET A 69 -17.27 -14.49 15.11
N ASN A 70 -16.85 -13.48 14.35
CA ASN A 70 -17.58 -12.21 14.23
C ASN A 70 -18.70 -12.34 13.20
N THR A 71 -19.89 -12.69 13.65
CA THR A 71 -21.09 -12.82 12.81
C THR A 71 -21.98 -11.60 12.82
N GLU A 72 -21.63 -10.57 13.59
CA GLU A 72 -22.42 -9.36 13.75
C GLU A 72 -21.58 -8.12 13.44
N ARG A 73 -22.26 -7.04 13.08
CA ARG A 73 -21.64 -5.73 12.86
C ARG A 73 -21.19 -5.14 14.18
N THR A 74 -19.90 -4.98 14.37
CA THR A 74 -19.29 -4.45 15.60
C THR A 74 -18.66 -3.08 15.36
N THR A 75 -18.34 -2.37 16.43
CA THR A 75 -17.65 -1.08 16.34
C THR A 75 -16.33 -1.17 17.09
N TYR A 76 -15.26 -0.74 16.45
CA TYR A 76 -13.93 -0.66 17.03
C TYR A 76 -13.36 0.75 16.85
N LYS A 77 -12.97 1.42 17.94
CA LYS A 77 -12.43 2.80 17.93
C LYS A 77 -13.28 3.81 17.14
N GLY A 78 -14.60 3.63 17.16
CA GLY A 78 -15.56 4.50 16.45
C GLY A 78 -15.78 4.15 14.97
N VAL A 79 -15.08 3.15 14.43
CA VAL A 79 -15.29 2.64 13.08
C VAL A 79 -16.13 1.38 13.14
N THR A 80 -17.12 1.28 12.26
CA THR A 80 -17.91 0.05 12.12
C THR A 80 -17.12 -0.97 11.32
N LEU A 81 -16.98 -2.17 11.87
CA LEU A 81 -16.32 -3.31 11.23
C LEU A 81 -17.33 -4.12 10.40
N PRO A 82 -16.94 -4.64 9.24
CA PRO A 82 -17.75 -5.64 8.53
C PRO A 82 -17.87 -6.92 9.35
N GLU A 83 -18.98 -7.64 9.18
CA GLU A 83 -19.09 -9.02 9.70
C GLU A 83 -18.02 -9.90 9.08
N GLY A 84 -17.43 -10.79 9.87
CA GLY A 84 -16.33 -11.65 9.43
C GLY A 84 -14.94 -10.98 9.46
N PHE A 85 -14.83 -9.79 10.07
CA PHE A 85 -13.56 -9.07 10.22
C PHE A 85 -13.27 -8.74 11.68
N ALA A 86 -11.99 -8.65 12.01
CA ALA A 86 -11.50 -8.23 13.32
C ALA A 86 -10.26 -7.33 13.20
N PRO A 87 -10.02 -6.39 14.14
CA PRO A 87 -8.82 -5.55 14.12
C PRO A 87 -7.58 -6.38 14.46
N THR A 88 -6.44 -6.09 13.83
CA THR A 88 -5.18 -6.79 14.08
C THR A 88 -4.61 -6.51 15.46
N LYS A 89 -4.90 -5.33 16.04
CA LYS A 89 -4.42 -4.87 17.37
C LYS A 89 -2.89 -4.89 17.49
N ILE A 90 -2.22 -4.65 16.37
CA ILE A 90 -0.76 -4.52 16.29
C ILE A 90 -0.40 -3.05 16.46
N ASP A 91 0.69 -2.75 17.15
CA ASP A 91 1.17 -1.39 17.33
C ASP A 91 1.49 -0.76 15.97
N GLY A 92 1.02 0.49 15.74
CA GLY A 92 1.09 1.14 14.43
C GLY A 92 0.04 0.70 13.41
N GLU A 93 -0.84 -0.26 13.75
CA GLU A 93 -1.99 -0.70 12.93
C GLU A 93 -3.32 -0.55 13.67
N ASP A 94 -3.29 -0.14 14.91
CA ASP A 94 -4.41 -0.18 15.86
C ASP A 94 -5.05 1.19 16.11
N SER A 95 -4.81 2.18 15.27
CA SER A 95 -5.47 3.48 15.37
C SER A 95 -5.91 4.00 14.01
N ILE A 96 -6.93 4.89 13.99
CA ILE A 96 -7.33 5.56 12.75
C ILE A 96 -6.20 6.46 12.25
N ASP A 97 -5.46 7.09 13.18
CA ASP A 97 -4.37 8.02 12.85
C ASP A 97 -3.15 7.32 12.26
N ASP A 98 -2.96 6.02 12.53
CA ASP A 98 -1.88 5.21 11.97
C ASP A 98 -2.32 4.39 10.74
N GLY A 99 -3.62 4.39 10.41
CA GLY A 99 -4.22 3.51 9.41
C GLY A 99 -4.66 2.18 10.06
N LEU A 100 -5.85 2.19 10.68
CA LEU A 100 -6.45 1.03 11.34
C LEU A 100 -6.56 -0.16 10.38
N VAL A 101 -5.98 -1.30 10.76
CA VAL A 101 -5.98 -2.53 9.98
C VAL A 101 -6.95 -3.56 10.55
N ILE A 102 -7.77 -4.14 9.68
CA ILE A 102 -8.60 -5.31 9.97
C ILE A 102 -8.20 -6.50 9.11
N THR A 103 -8.51 -7.69 9.57
CA THR A 103 -8.32 -8.94 8.83
C THR A 103 -9.60 -9.76 8.82
N ASP A 104 -9.83 -10.52 7.74
CA ASP A 104 -10.82 -11.58 7.72
C ASP A 104 -10.26 -12.90 8.30
N GLY A 105 -11.10 -13.93 8.41
CA GLY A 105 -10.69 -15.25 8.91
C GLY A 105 -9.70 -15.99 8.02
N TYR A 106 -9.50 -15.53 6.80
CA TYR A 106 -8.57 -16.10 5.82
C TYR A 106 -7.25 -15.34 5.74
N GLY A 107 -7.12 -14.21 6.44
CA GLY A 107 -5.92 -13.39 6.49
C GLY A 107 -5.82 -12.33 5.39
N ASN A 108 -6.93 -11.98 4.75
CA ASN A 108 -6.98 -10.78 3.91
C ASN A 108 -7.04 -9.55 4.81
N GLU A 109 -6.29 -8.52 4.48
CA GLU A 109 -6.15 -7.33 5.31
C GLU A 109 -6.66 -6.08 4.58
N TYR A 110 -7.30 -5.19 5.34
CA TYR A 110 -7.88 -3.93 4.86
C TYR A 110 -7.56 -2.81 5.82
N VAL A 111 -7.42 -1.61 5.28
CA VAL A 111 -7.09 -0.38 6.02
C VAL A 111 -8.26 0.58 5.96
N TRP A 112 -8.58 1.20 7.11
CA TRP A 112 -9.57 2.26 7.18
C TRP A 112 -8.99 3.57 6.66
N VAL A 113 -9.63 4.14 5.65
CA VAL A 113 -9.35 5.47 5.11
C VAL A 113 -10.39 6.43 5.68
N GLU A 114 -9.97 7.29 6.61
CA GLU A 114 -10.84 8.30 7.18
C GLU A 114 -11.09 9.44 6.19
N VAL A 115 -12.35 9.82 6.05
CA VAL A 115 -12.79 11.02 5.34
C VAL A 115 -13.44 11.96 6.34
N PRO A 116 -12.81 13.10 6.69
CA PRO A 116 -13.33 13.98 7.74
C PRO A 116 -14.71 14.53 7.38
N LYS A 117 -15.71 14.31 8.25
CA LYS A 117 -17.05 14.89 8.07
C LYS A 117 -17.11 16.27 8.72
N THR A 118 -16.56 17.26 8.05
CA THR A 118 -16.47 18.65 8.50
C THR A 118 -17.10 19.61 7.47
N ALA A 119 -17.45 20.81 7.92
CA ALA A 119 -17.94 21.86 7.01
C ALA A 119 -16.87 22.36 6.00
N GLU A 120 -15.61 22.05 6.25
CA GLU A 120 -14.52 22.33 5.32
C GLU A 120 -14.49 21.34 4.17
N VAL A 121 -14.77 20.06 4.44
CA VAL A 121 -14.87 19.02 3.41
C VAL A 121 -16.22 19.10 2.69
N TYR A 122 -17.34 19.16 3.42
CA TYR A 122 -18.70 19.13 2.87
C TYR A 122 -19.31 20.54 2.85
N LYS A 123 -18.75 21.43 2.02
CA LYS A 123 -19.12 22.84 1.94
C LYS A 123 -20.52 23.07 1.38
N THR A 124 -20.91 22.30 0.39
CA THR A 124 -22.20 22.45 -0.32
C THR A 124 -23.23 21.42 0.10
N ALA A 125 -22.79 20.20 0.37
CA ALA A 125 -23.64 19.12 0.88
C ALA A 125 -24.08 19.34 2.34
N GLY A 126 -23.22 20.00 3.15
CA GLY A 126 -23.45 20.18 4.58
C GLY A 126 -23.26 18.89 5.38
N LEU A 127 -23.61 18.91 6.67
CA LEU A 127 -23.33 17.82 7.60
C LEU A 127 -24.55 16.97 7.99
N GLU A 128 -25.75 17.37 7.60
CA GLU A 128 -27.00 16.82 8.10
C GLU A 128 -27.90 16.25 7.00
N ILE A 129 -27.29 15.63 5.94
CA ILE A 129 -28.06 14.98 4.89
C ILE A 129 -28.79 13.76 5.45
N THR A 130 -30.12 13.75 5.29
CA THR A 130 -30.99 12.62 5.65
C THR A 130 -31.57 11.92 4.45
N ASP A 131 -31.82 12.66 3.38
CA ASP A 131 -32.28 12.14 2.09
C ASP A 131 -31.15 12.22 1.07
N PHE A 132 -30.74 11.08 0.55
CA PHE A 132 -29.64 10.93 -0.40
C PHE A 132 -30.20 10.86 -1.83
N SER A 133 -30.86 11.95 -2.26
CA SER A 133 -31.24 12.13 -3.66
C SER A 133 -30.01 12.22 -4.57
N ASP A 134 -30.22 12.10 -5.87
CA ASP A 134 -29.15 12.27 -6.87
C ASP A 134 -28.49 13.65 -6.76
N GLU A 135 -29.27 14.70 -6.44
CA GLU A 135 -28.76 16.06 -6.22
C GLU A 135 -27.81 16.10 -5.00
N GLU A 136 -28.22 15.52 -3.87
CA GLU A 136 -27.38 15.51 -2.66
C GLU A 136 -26.13 14.64 -2.84
N CYS A 137 -26.22 13.51 -3.54
CA CYS A 137 -25.07 12.72 -3.91
C CYS A 137 -24.11 13.49 -4.85
N GLY A 138 -24.65 14.27 -5.78
CA GLY A 138 -23.86 15.16 -6.64
C GLY A 138 -23.11 16.25 -5.87
N LYS A 139 -23.74 16.84 -4.83
CA LYS A 139 -23.06 17.79 -3.92
C LYS A 139 -21.94 17.12 -3.14
N ILE A 140 -22.18 15.92 -2.59
CA ILE A 140 -21.13 15.14 -1.91
C ILE A 140 -19.97 14.88 -2.86
N GLU A 141 -20.22 14.42 -4.07
CA GLU A 141 -19.17 14.16 -5.06
C GLU A 141 -18.36 15.42 -5.38
N SER A 142 -19.05 16.54 -5.61
CA SER A 142 -18.41 17.82 -5.90
C SER A 142 -17.53 18.31 -4.75
N ASP A 143 -18.00 18.19 -3.53
CA ASP A 143 -17.27 18.58 -2.33
C ASP A 143 -16.02 17.71 -2.12
N LEU A 144 -16.12 16.39 -2.30
CA LEU A 144 -14.98 15.48 -2.19
C LEU A 144 -13.95 15.72 -3.31
N LYS A 145 -14.37 15.99 -4.54
CA LYS A 145 -13.49 16.39 -5.64
C LYS A 145 -12.76 17.71 -5.35
N GLU A 146 -13.45 18.70 -4.79
CA GLU A 146 -12.83 19.97 -4.39
C GLU A 146 -11.84 19.77 -3.23
N TYR A 147 -12.19 18.94 -2.25
CA TYR A 147 -11.31 18.60 -1.12
C TYR A 147 -10.00 17.93 -1.58
N THR A 148 -10.07 17.09 -2.62
CA THR A 148 -8.94 16.35 -3.16
C THR A 148 -8.34 16.95 -4.44
N LYS A 149 -8.68 18.19 -4.77
CA LYS A 149 -8.34 18.82 -6.07
C LYS A 149 -6.85 18.86 -6.40
N VAL A 150 -5.99 18.90 -5.40
CA VAL A 150 -4.53 18.90 -5.58
C VAL A 150 -4.05 17.63 -6.31
N TYR A 151 -4.74 16.52 -6.11
CA TYR A 151 -4.46 15.24 -6.75
C TYR A 151 -5.15 15.09 -8.12
N ARG A 152 -5.97 16.06 -8.51
CA ARG A 152 -6.76 16.06 -9.73
C ARG A 152 -6.36 17.15 -10.72
N SER A 153 -5.42 18.01 -10.36
CA SER A 153 -5.03 19.17 -11.16
C SER A 153 -4.57 18.75 -12.57
N GLY A 154 -5.13 19.40 -13.57
CA GLY A 154 -4.79 19.15 -14.97
C GLY A 154 -5.31 17.84 -15.57
N THR A 155 -6.15 17.09 -14.85
CA THR A 155 -6.71 15.83 -15.37
C THR A 155 -8.03 16.04 -16.12
N ILE A 156 -8.27 15.17 -17.09
CA ILE A 156 -9.53 15.06 -17.85
C ILE A 156 -10.33 13.80 -17.43
N PHE A 157 -9.92 13.15 -16.34
CA PHE A 157 -10.52 11.91 -15.86
C PHE A 157 -11.65 12.19 -14.88
N GLU A 158 -12.74 11.44 -14.99
CA GLU A 158 -13.93 11.61 -14.17
C GLU A 158 -14.56 10.27 -13.80
N ASP A 159 -15.24 10.24 -12.64
CA ASP A 159 -16.10 9.12 -12.24
C ASP A 159 -17.44 9.19 -12.97
N GLU A 160 -17.41 8.86 -14.26
CA GLU A 160 -18.57 8.86 -15.14
C GLU A 160 -18.73 7.55 -15.90
N TYR A 161 -19.98 7.22 -16.22
CA TYR A 161 -20.29 6.08 -17.05
C TYR A 161 -19.83 6.29 -18.48
N VAL A 162 -19.22 5.27 -19.03
CA VAL A 162 -18.91 5.15 -20.46
C VAL A 162 -19.73 4.01 -21.03
N ALA A 163 -20.56 4.30 -22.02
CA ALA A 163 -21.20 3.28 -22.83
C ALA A 163 -20.12 2.56 -23.64
N ASP A 164 -19.81 1.35 -23.26
CA ASP A 164 -18.77 0.57 -23.90
C ASP A 164 -19.41 -0.61 -24.64
N ASN A 165 -19.41 -0.54 -25.95
CA ASN A 165 -19.99 -1.56 -26.82
C ASN A 165 -19.24 -2.90 -26.81
N VAL A 166 -18.07 -2.96 -26.18
CA VAL A 166 -17.22 -4.14 -26.10
C VAL A 166 -17.38 -4.84 -24.75
N ASN A 167 -18.18 -4.28 -23.84
CA ASN A 167 -18.18 -4.66 -22.44
C ASN A 167 -19.15 -5.74 -22.06
N GLN A 168 -18.62 -6.85 -21.78
CA GLN A 168 -19.32 -7.88 -21.01
C GLN A 168 -18.94 -7.75 -19.52
N GLY A 169 -19.87 -7.19 -18.71
CA GLY A 169 -19.72 -7.17 -17.26
C GLY A 169 -19.22 -5.87 -16.62
N TRP A 170 -19.13 -4.77 -17.37
CA TRP A 170 -18.88 -3.43 -16.83
C TRP A 170 -20.11 -2.95 -16.04
N PHE A 171 -20.94 -2.12 -16.63
CA PHE A 171 -22.27 -1.75 -16.15
C PHE A 171 -23.23 -1.85 -17.32
N ASN A 172 -24.46 -2.25 -17.07
CA ASN A 172 -25.46 -2.40 -18.13
C ASN A 172 -25.85 -1.03 -18.73
N ASP A 173 -25.90 0.00 -17.88
CA ASP A 173 -26.24 1.35 -18.28
C ASP A 173 -25.68 2.40 -17.29
N LYS A 174 -25.91 3.67 -17.62
CA LYS A 174 -25.53 4.81 -16.78
C LYS A 174 -26.17 4.75 -15.39
N LYS A 175 -27.40 4.29 -15.31
CA LYS A 175 -28.12 4.22 -14.04
C LYS A 175 -27.47 3.24 -13.06
N GLU A 176 -27.08 2.07 -13.53
CA GLU A 176 -26.38 1.08 -12.69
C GLU A 176 -25.04 1.62 -12.18
N TYR A 177 -24.29 2.32 -13.04
CA TYR A 177 -23.04 2.99 -12.64
C TYR A 177 -23.31 4.08 -11.59
N ASP A 178 -24.27 4.96 -11.83
CA ASP A 178 -24.60 6.04 -10.90
C ASP A 178 -25.12 5.49 -9.57
N ASP A 179 -25.96 4.46 -9.57
CA ASP A 179 -26.44 3.78 -8.35
C ASP A 179 -25.27 3.23 -7.52
N ALA A 180 -24.26 2.61 -8.16
CA ALA A 180 -23.08 2.11 -7.49
C ALA A 180 -22.23 3.27 -6.92
N LYS A 181 -22.00 4.33 -7.71
CA LYS A 181 -21.28 5.53 -7.28
C LYS A 181 -21.97 6.22 -6.10
N TYR A 182 -23.28 6.43 -6.19
CA TYR A 182 -24.04 7.08 -5.12
C TYR A 182 -24.10 6.23 -3.86
N LYS A 183 -24.15 4.91 -3.99
CA LYS A 183 -24.03 4.00 -2.85
C LYS A 183 -22.68 4.17 -2.13
N MET A 184 -21.58 4.27 -2.87
CA MET A 184 -20.24 4.54 -2.33
C MET A 184 -20.19 5.92 -1.65
N LEU A 185 -20.63 7.00 -2.30
CA LEU A 185 -20.63 8.35 -1.76
C LEU A 185 -21.45 8.46 -0.47
N LYS A 186 -22.66 7.87 -0.47
CA LYS A 186 -23.52 7.79 0.72
C LYS A 186 -22.85 7.04 1.86
N SER A 187 -22.17 5.93 1.57
CA SER A 187 -21.46 5.15 2.56
C SER A 187 -20.30 5.95 3.19
N ILE A 188 -19.46 6.58 2.36
CA ILE A 188 -18.36 7.44 2.83
C ILE A 188 -18.89 8.58 3.71
N TYR A 189 -19.93 9.27 3.26
CA TYR A 189 -20.52 10.37 4.02
C TYR A 189 -21.08 9.92 5.38
N LYS A 190 -21.75 8.76 5.45
CA LYS A 190 -22.33 8.24 6.68
C LYS A 190 -21.29 7.67 7.64
N ASN A 191 -20.37 6.88 7.12
CA ASN A 191 -19.38 6.15 7.89
C ASN A 191 -18.13 6.99 8.19
N LYS A 192 -17.96 8.15 7.55
CA LYS A 192 -16.76 9.01 7.60
C LYS A 192 -15.50 8.33 7.08
N GLY A 193 -15.67 7.47 6.07
CA GLY A 193 -14.57 6.73 5.48
C GLY A 193 -15.00 5.45 4.78
N PHE A 194 -14.01 4.66 4.39
CA PHE A 194 -14.19 3.39 3.70
C PHE A 194 -12.97 2.49 3.95
N TRP A 195 -13.12 1.20 3.68
CA TRP A 195 -12.03 0.23 3.74
C TRP A 195 -11.38 0.08 2.38
N VAL A 196 -10.06 0.02 2.34
CA VAL A 196 -9.30 -0.31 1.13
C VAL A 196 -8.43 -1.54 1.40
N ALA A 197 -8.26 -2.40 0.42
CA ALA A 197 -7.34 -3.53 0.51
C ALA A 197 -5.94 -3.03 0.84
N ARG A 198 -5.32 -3.61 1.89
CA ARG A 198 -4.00 -3.21 2.35
C ARG A 198 -2.93 -3.35 1.28
N TYR A 199 -3.08 -4.36 0.43
CA TYR A 199 -2.19 -4.70 -0.67
C TYR A 199 -2.91 -4.58 -2.00
N GLU A 200 -2.15 -4.46 -3.09
CA GLU A 200 -2.67 -4.72 -4.44
C GLU A 200 -3.42 -6.06 -4.47
N ALA A 201 -4.39 -6.21 -5.35
CA ALA A 201 -5.05 -7.50 -5.53
C ALA A 201 -4.01 -8.58 -5.83
N GLY A 202 -4.00 -9.61 -5.02
CA GLY A 202 -3.07 -10.71 -5.08
C GLY A 202 -3.74 -12.02 -5.50
N ILE A 203 -2.92 -12.99 -5.87
CA ILE A 203 -3.32 -14.33 -6.26
C ILE A 203 -2.23 -15.33 -5.84
N GLU A 204 -2.65 -16.54 -5.43
CA GLU A 204 -1.71 -17.58 -4.97
C GLU A 204 -0.87 -18.16 -6.11
N LYS A 205 -1.40 -18.21 -7.31
CA LYS A 205 -0.75 -18.79 -8.49
C LYS A 205 -0.43 -17.72 -9.51
N ASN A 206 0.84 -17.57 -9.85
CA ASN A 206 1.30 -16.60 -10.81
C ASN A 206 0.58 -16.68 -12.17
N ARG A 207 0.17 -15.54 -12.71
CA ARG A 207 -0.38 -15.38 -14.07
C ARG A 207 0.70 -14.85 -15.00
N ILE A 208 0.82 -15.49 -16.15
CA ILE A 208 1.84 -15.14 -17.16
C ILE A 208 1.23 -14.75 -18.53
N SER A 209 -0.07 -14.67 -18.61
CA SER A 209 -0.78 -14.28 -19.83
C SER A 209 -2.20 -13.83 -19.55
N SER A 210 -2.75 -13.04 -20.46
CA SER A 210 -4.18 -12.69 -20.49
C SER A 210 -5.04 -13.93 -20.70
N GLY A 211 -6.25 -13.88 -20.21
CA GLY A 211 -7.22 -14.95 -20.35
C GLY A 211 -8.31 -14.84 -19.29
N ARG A 212 -9.07 -15.91 -19.12
CA ARG A 212 -10.12 -15.95 -18.11
C ARG A 212 -9.52 -15.78 -16.71
N ALA A 213 -10.06 -14.85 -15.96
CA ALA A 213 -9.69 -14.55 -14.58
C ALA A 213 -10.90 -14.84 -13.69
N GLU A 214 -10.80 -15.81 -12.80
CA GLU A 214 -11.93 -16.32 -12.00
C GLU A 214 -11.64 -16.42 -10.52
N GLU A 215 -10.36 -16.55 -10.15
CA GLU A 215 -9.95 -16.67 -8.76
C GLU A 215 -10.30 -15.37 -8.01
N ILE A 216 -10.86 -15.49 -6.82
CA ILE A 216 -11.17 -14.34 -5.98
C ILE A 216 -9.86 -13.69 -5.57
N PRO A 217 -9.70 -12.36 -5.74
CA PRO A 217 -8.49 -11.66 -5.34
C PRO A 217 -8.31 -11.71 -3.82
N ILE A 218 -7.08 -11.78 -3.39
CA ILE A 218 -6.69 -11.77 -1.98
C ILE A 218 -5.87 -10.52 -1.66
N SER A 219 -6.06 -9.98 -0.46
CA SER A 219 -5.28 -8.85 0.06
C SER A 219 -4.31 -9.35 1.14
N LYS A 220 -3.20 -9.93 0.69
CA LYS A 220 -2.17 -10.53 1.56
C LYS A 220 -0.78 -10.11 1.11
N PRO A 221 0.20 -10.06 2.03
CA PRO A 221 1.59 -9.85 1.63
C PRO A 221 2.18 -11.08 0.96
N ASN A 222 3.19 -10.86 0.14
CA ASN A 222 4.03 -11.91 -0.44
C ASN A 222 3.33 -12.87 -1.40
N VAL A 223 2.21 -12.46 -1.98
CA VAL A 223 1.53 -13.20 -3.05
C VAL A 223 1.81 -12.55 -4.42
N TYR A 224 1.54 -13.26 -5.50
CA TYR A 224 1.72 -12.70 -6.83
C TYR A 224 0.69 -11.60 -7.09
N THR A 225 1.08 -10.51 -7.75
CA THR A 225 0.15 -9.48 -8.21
C THR A 225 -0.88 -10.07 -9.16
N TYR A 226 -2.15 -9.71 -9.01
CA TYR A 226 -3.22 -10.16 -9.89
C TYR A 226 -3.23 -9.31 -11.17
N ASN A 227 -2.23 -9.51 -12.00
CA ASN A 227 -2.05 -8.86 -13.28
C ASN A 227 -2.69 -9.63 -14.44
N TYR A 228 -2.46 -9.18 -15.69
CA TYR A 228 -3.09 -9.76 -16.90
C TYR A 228 -4.63 -9.81 -16.82
N VAL A 229 -5.23 -8.81 -16.20
CA VAL A 229 -6.69 -8.61 -16.11
C VAL A 229 -7.09 -7.32 -16.78
N GLY A 230 -8.15 -7.34 -17.57
CA GLY A 230 -8.78 -6.14 -18.09
C GLY A 230 -9.68 -5.49 -17.03
N ARG A 231 -10.04 -4.21 -17.21
CA ARG A 231 -10.87 -3.45 -16.26
C ARG A 231 -12.18 -4.16 -15.91
N THR A 232 -12.88 -4.71 -16.90
CA THR A 232 -14.14 -5.43 -16.71
C THR A 232 -13.95 -6.67 -15.81
N GLN A 233 -12.87 -7.42 -16.04
CA GLN A 233 -12.55 -8.57 -15.20
C GLN A 233 -12.22 -8.11 -13.76
N ALA A 234 -11.42 -7.06 -13.61
CA ALA A 234 -11.08 -6.48 -12.32
C ALA A 234 -12.33 -6.06 -11.52
N LYS A 235 -13.30 -5.37 -12.17
CA LYS A 235 -14.59 -5.03 -11.55
C LYS A 235 -15.32 -6.26 -11.04
N VAL A 236 -15.53 -7.25 -11.91
CA VAL A 236 -16.27 -8.48 -11.55
C VAL A 236 -15.57 -9.26 -10.44
N LEU A 237 -14.24 -9.28 -10.44
CA LEU A 237 -13.45 -9.93 -9.39
C LEU A 237 -13.52 -9.20 -8.06
N ALA A 238 -13.43 -7.86 -8.08
CA ALA A 238 -13.54 -7.03 -6.88
C ALA A 238 -14.91 -7.21 -6.20
N GLU A 239 -15.98 -7.33 -6.96
CA GLU A 239 -17.35 -7.53 -6.45
C GLU A 239 -17.58 -8.92 -5.84
N LYS A 240 -16.71 -9.90 -6.11
CA LYS A 240 -16.78 -11.25 -5.52
C LYS A 240 -16.12 -11.35 -4.15
N VAL A 241 -15.39 -10.33 -3.73
CA VAL A 241 -14.74 -10.33 -2.42
C VAL A 241 -15.81 -10.23 -1.33
N GLU A 242 -15.78 -11.13 -0.37
CA GLU A 242 -16.65 -11.06 0.78
C GLU A 242 -16.34 -9.85 1.63
N SER A 243 -17.36 -9.08 1.97
CA SER A 243 -17.26 -7.79 2.67
C SER A 243 -18.30 -7.62 3.78
N GLY A 244 -18.92 -8.70 4.21
CA GLY A 244 -20.00 -8.68 5.20
C GLY A 244 -21.14 -7.78 4.75
N SER A 245 -21.51 -6.79 5.59
CA SER A 245 -22.57 -5.81 5.27
C SER A 245 -22.11 -4.64 4.38
N TYR A 246 -20.84 -4.59 4.03
CA TYR A 246 -20.29 -3.60 3.10
C TYR A 246 -20.42 -4.10 1.63
N THR A 247 -20.18 -3.19 0.70
CA THR A 247 -20.11 -3.52 -0.72
C THR A 247 -18.65 -3.51 -1.14
N SER A 248 -18.16 -4.63 -1.62
CA SER A 248 -16.84 -4.70 -2.27
C SER A 248 -16.92 -4.23 -3.72
N SER A 249 -15.93 -3.51 -4.16
CA SER A 249 -15.90 -2.92 -5.51
C SER A 249 -14.48 -2.61 -5.95
N LEU A 250 -14.29 -2.49 -7.26
CA LEU A 250 -13.17 -1.76 -7.81
C LEU A 250 -13.28 -0.28 -7.38
N MET A 251 -12.16 0.39 -7.14
CA MET A 251 -12.17 1.78 -6.66
C MET A 251 -12.71 2.76 -7.70
N PHE A 252 -13.51 3.72 -7.25
CA PHE A 252 -13.75 4.96 -7.98
C PHE A 252 -12.53 5.88 -7.88
N GLY A 253 -12.37 6.78 -8.84
CA GLY A 253 -11.25 7.71 -8.84
C GLY A 253 -11.22 8.62 -7.62
N VAL A 254 -12.39 9.08 -7.14
CA VAL A 254 -12.49 9.88 -5.92
C VAL A 254 -12.00 9.13 -4.68
N GLN A 255 -12.16 7.79 -4.61
CA GLN A 255 -11.62 7.00 -3.50
C GLN A 255 -10.09 6.99 -3.51
N TRP A 256 -9.46 6.87 -4.70
CA TRP A 256 -8.01 6.98 -4.81
C TRP A 256 -7.51 8.33 -4.29
N ASP A 257 -8.14 9.42 -4.73
CA ASP A 257 -7.78 10.77 -4.30
C ASP A 257 -7.96 10.98 -2.78
N LEU A 258 -9.00 10.37 -2.20
CA LEU A 258 -9.22 10.38 -0.75
C LEU A 258 -8.16 9.60 0.02
N ILE A 259 -7.62 8.52 -0.54
CA ILE A 259 -6.47 7.81 0.05
C ILE A 259 -5.25 8.74 0.10
N LEU A 260 -4.96 9.47 -0.97
CA LEU A 260 -3.85 10.43 -1.00
C LEU A 260 -4.05 11.55 0.01
N ALA A 261 -5.27 12.08 0.13
CA ALA A 261 -5.61 13.07 1.14
C ALA A 261 -5.45 12.52 2.57
N PHE A 262 -5.79 11.28 2.81
CA PHE A 262 -5.60 10.59 4.09
C PHE A 262 -4.10 10.43 4.41
N MET A 263 -3.30 9.97 3.47
CA MET A 263 -1.85 9.85 3.61
C MET A 263 -1.18 11.21 3.92
N HIS A 264 -1.60 12.28 3.22
CA HIS A 264 -1.08 13.61 3.48
C HIS A 264 -1.50 14.13 4.88
N ASN A 265 -2.79 14.10 5.18
CA ASN A 265 -3.33 14.77 6.36
C ASN A 265 -3.08 14.01 7.68
N LYS A 266 -3.05 12.69 7.65
CA LYS A 266 -2.80 11.83 8.82
C LYS A 266 -1.37 11.30 8.86
N GLY A 267 -0.85 10.83 7.73
CA GLY A 267 0.50 10.31 7.61
C GLY A 267 1.58 11.39 7.53
N ASN A 268 1.22 12.67 7.39
CA ASN A 268 2.14 13.78 7.16
C ASN A 268 3.06 13.57 5.94
N ILE A 269 2.58 12.83 4.94
CA ILE A 269 3.33 12.62 3.71
C ILE A 269 3.33 13.92 2.90
N ASP A 270 4.50 14.33 2.44
CA ASP A 270 4.62 15.53 1.61
C ASP A 270 3.86 15.33 0.29
N ASN A 271 3.06 16.31 -0.10
CA ASN A 271 2.33 16.28 -1.37
C ASN A 271 3.25 16.10 -2.57
N SER A 272 4.48 16.60 -2.54
CA SER A 272 5.46 16.38 -3.62
C SER A 272 5.76 14.89 -3.85
N LEU A 273 5.80 14.08 -2.78
CA LEU A 273 5.94 12.62 -2.89
C LEU A 273 4.71 11.96 -3.51
N LEU A 274 3.53 12.54 -3.35
CA LEU A 274 2.29 11.99 -3.90
C LEU A 274 2.05 12.41 -5.35
N VAL A 275 2.40 13.66 -5.73
CA VAL A 275 2.01 14.24 -7.03
C VAL A 275 3.17 14.51 -7.99
N GLU A 276 4.44 14.60 -7.51
CA GLU A 276 5.58 14.96 -8.35
C GLU A 276 6.58 13.82 -8.55
N ASP A 277 7.06 13.19 -7.45
CA ASP A 277 8.01 12.07 -7.53
C ASP A 277 7.85 11.10 -6.36
N SER A 278 7.21 9.96 -6.61
CA SER A 278 6.95 8.92 -5.62
C SER A 278 8.08 7.87 -5.52
N LYS A 279 9.21 8.06 -6.19
CA LYS A 279 10.24 7.01 -6.30
C LYS A 279 10.68 6.44 -4.95
N ASN A 280 10.79 7.29 -3.92
CA ASN A 280 11.34 6.88 -2.62
C ASN A 280 10.34 6.10 -1.74
N ILE A 281 9.07 6.07 -2.10
CA ILE A 281 7.98 5.43 -1.37
C ILE A 281 7.34 4.26 -2.14
N GLY A 282 7.93 3.85 -3.27
CA GLY A 282 7.36 2.80 -4.11
C GLY A 282 8.37 2.03 -4.94
N ASN A 283 7.92 0.95 -5.54
CA ASN A 283 8.74 0.13 -6.43
C ASN A 283 8.72 0.70 -7.86
N TYR A 284 9.71 1.54 -8.17
CA TYR A 284 9.92 2.19 -9.46
C TYR A 284 11.23 1.76 -10.11
N ALA A 285 11.40 1.98 -11.43
CA ALA A 285 12.62 1.66 -12.14
C ALA A 285 13.84 2.35 -11.52
N ASN A 286 13.72 3.62 -11.15
CA ASN A 286 14.78 4.46 -10.61
C ASN A 286 14.89 4.45 -9.06
N ASN A 287 14.03 3.73 -8.33
CA ASN A 287 14.22 3.55 -6.88
C ASN A 287 15.23 2.45 -6.59
N LEU A 288 16.18 2.74 -5.68
CA LEU A 288 17.18 1.79 -5.20
C LEU A 288 16.75 1.28 -3.83
N TRP A 289 16.65 -0.04 -3.68
CA TRP A 289 16.15 -0.64 -2.45
C TRP A 289 16.81 -2.00 -2.15
N SER A 290 16.68 -2.44 -0.93
CA SER A 290 17.14 -3.75 -0.50
C SER A 290 16.04 -4.45 0.27
N ILE A 291 15.49 -5.51 -0.30
CA ILE A 291 14.46 -6.32 0.35
C ILE A 291 15.14 -7.44 1.13
N THR A 292 14.80 -7.52 2.40
CA THR A 292 15.29 -8.56 3.34
C THR A 292 14.22 -9.57 3.73
N ASN A 293 12.96 -9.31 3.34
CA ASN A 293 11.84 -10.21 3.61
C ASN A 293 11.97 -11.51 2.81
N GLU A 294 12.32 -12.59 3.48
CA GLU A 294 12.55 -13.91 2.88
C GLU A 294 11.30 -14.54 2.23
N LYS A 295 10.11 -14.06 2.56
CA LYS A 295 8.84 -14.55 1.99
C LYS A 295 8.50 -13.89 0.66
N SER A 296 9.03 -12.69 0.39
CA SER A 296 8.80 -11.97 -0.86
C SER A 296 9.50 -12.65 -2.04
N LYS A 297 9.08 -12.31 -3.24
CA LYS A 297 9.71 -12.76 -4.49
C LYS A 297 9.83 -11.60 -5.46
N TYR A 298 10.80 -11.67 -6.35
CA TYR A 298 11.00 -10.68 -7.40
C TYR A 298 11.10 -11.34 -8.77
N SER A 299 10.75 -10.59 -9.81
CA SER A 299 10.88 -10.99 -11.21
C SER A 299 11.61 -9.90 -12.00
N LYS A 300 12.52 -10.31 -12.89
CA LYS A 300 13.26 -9.45 -13.84
C LYS A 300 12.79 -9.63 -15.29
N ASP A 301 11.78 -10.43 -15.50
CA ASP A 301 11.26 -10.80 -16.81
C ASP A 301 9.73 -10.66 -16.88
N ASN A 302 9.24 -9.55 -16.32
CA ASN A 302 7.83 -9.15 -16.37
C ASN A 302 6.88 -10.19 -15.76
N GLY A 303 7.31 -10.82 -14.67
CA GLY A 303 6.50 -11.79 -13.95
C GLY A 303 6.50 -13.21 -14.53
N MET A 304 7.32 -13.48 -15.55
CA MET A 304 7.40 -14.84 -16.11
C MET A 304 8.02 -15.82 -15.13
N ASN A 305 9.12 -15.43 -14.50
CA ASN A 305 9.79 -16.21 -13.47
C ASN A 305 10.02 -15.37 -12.22
N TYR A 306 9.79 -15.99 -11.05
CA TYR A 306 10.03 -15.37 -9.77
C TYR A 306 11.14 -16.06 -9.00
N TYR A 307 11.94 -15.26 -8.31
CA TYR A 307 13.09 -15.68 -7.53
C TYR A 307 12.88 -15.27 -6.07
N GLY A 308 13.58 -15.93 -5.15
CA GLY A 308 13.56 -15.59 -3.70
C GLY A 308 14.05 -14.16 -3.45
N ALA A 309 13.53 -13.53 -2.43
CA ALA A 309 13.44 -12.09 -2.31
C ALA A 309 14.61 -11.35 -1.68
N VAL A 310 15.56 -11.99 -1.11
CA VAL A 310 16.76 -11.28 -0.62
C VAL A 310 17.50 -10.74 -1.83
N TYR A 311 17.12 -9.52 -2.22
CA TYR A 311 17.65 -8.86 -3.40
C TYR A 311 17.95 -7.40 -3.11
N LYS A 312 19.10 -6.94 -3.60
CA LYS A 312 19.51 -5.54 -3.55
C LYS A 312 19.51 -4.97 -4.96
N LYS A 313 18.71 -3.96 -5.17
CA LYS A 313 18.63 -3.20 -6.40
C LYS A 313 19.58 -2.01 -6.31
N ASP A 314 20.76 -2.13 -6.92
CA ASP A 314 21.82 -1.13 -6.89
C ASP A 314 21.81 -0.18 -8.09
N ASN A 315 21.04 -0.49 -9.13
CA ASN A 315 20.92 0.27 -10.36
C ASN A 315 19.46 0.45 -10.74
N SER A 316 19.19 1.32 -11.71
CA SER A 316 17.87 1.38 -12.34
C SER A 316 17.61 0.07 -13.07
N GLU A 317 16.61 -0.68 -12.60
CA GLU A 317 16.19 -1.97 -13.15
C GLU A 317 14.67 -2.11 -13.04
N ASN A 318 14.09 -2.83 -13.99
CA ASN A 318 12.67 -3.16 -14.00
C ASN A 318 12.46 -4.46 -13.21
N ILE A 319 11.95 -4.32 -11.99
CA ILE A 319 11.77 -5.46 -11.07
C ILE A 319 10.34 -5.45 -10.54
N LEU A 320 9.57 -6.44 -10.96
CA LEU A 320 8.24 -6.69 -10.41
C LEU A 320 8.37 -7.47 -9.10
N LEU A 321 7.65 -7.02 -8.07
CA LEU A 321 7.64 -7.63 -6.74
C LEU A 321 6.31 -8.33 -6.46
N THR A 322 6.32 -9.30 -5.56
CA THR A 322 5.11 -9.76 -4.90
C THR A 322 4.53 -8.66 -4.01
N THR A 323 3.24 -8.71 -3.76
CA THR A 323 2.51 -7.72 -2.95
C THR A 323 3.13 -7.51 -1.57
N GLY A 324 3.19 -6.27 -1.11
CA GLY A 324 3.70 -5.95 0.23
C GLY A 324 5.11 -6.48 0.50
N ALA A 325 5.98 -6.42 -0.49
CA ALA A 325 7.32 -7.00 -0.43
C ALA A 325 8.21 -6.34 0.63
N ASP A 326 8.06 -5.05 0.84
CA ASP A 326 8.84 -4.30 1.82
C ASP A 326 8.01 -3.20 2.49
N LYS A 327 8.27 -2.96 3.78
CA LYS A 327 7.56 -1.94 4.56
C LYS A 327 7.83 -0.51 4.05
N SER A 328 8.96 -0.26 3.41
CA SER A 328 9.28 1.04 2.82
C SER A 328 8.37 1.43 1.64
N PHE A 329 7.59 0.49 1.11
CA PHE A 329 6.58 0.73 0.08
C PHE A 329 5.16 0.85 0.66
N SER A 330 5.07 1.17 1.95
CA SER A 330 3.80 1.33 2.67
C SER A 330 3.70 2.71 3.29
N GLU A 331 2.58 3.37 3.03
CA GLU A 331 2.19 4.60 3.69
C GLU A 331 0.84 4.41 4.37
N MET A 332 0.72 4.80 5.65
CA MET A 332 -0.51 4.61 6.42
C MET A 332 -1.03 3.15 6.39
N ASN A 333 -0.12 2.18 6.44
CA ASN A 333 -0.40 0.74 6.33
C ASN A 333 -0.96 0.27 4.98
N ILE A 334 -1.03 1.12 3.97
CA ILE A 334 -1.43 0.76 2.60
C ILE A 334 -0.16 0.57 1.76
N PHE A 335 0.06 -0.63 1.25
CA PHE A 335 1.24 -1.00 0.48
C PHE A 335 1.03 -0.78 -1.02
N ASP A 336 2.13 -0.54 -1.72
CA ASP A 336 2.23 -0.58 -3.19
C ASP A 336 1.29 0.40 -3.93
N MET A 337 0.82 1.49 -3.26
CA MET A 337 0.08 2.55 -3.94
C MET A 337 0.97 3.35 -4.92
N ALA A 338 2.27 3.28 -4.71
CA ALA A 338 3.29 3.90 -5.54
C ALA A 338 4.11 2.82 -6.26
N GLY A 339 4.05 2.77 -7.57
CA GLY A 339 4.83 1.81 -8.36
C GLY A 339 4.27 0.39 -8.34
N ASN A 340 5.11 -0.58 -8.48
CA ASN A 340 4.85 -2.01 -8.65
C ASN A 340 3.93 -2.31 -9.84
N VAL A 341 2.61 -2.26 -9.73
CA VAL A 341 1.70 -2.35 -10.89
C VAL A 341 0.69 -1.21 -10.91
N LEU A 342 0.31 -0.78 -12.10
CA LEU A 342 -0.81 0.14 -12.32
C LEU A 342 -2.11 -0.52 -11.86
N GLU A 343 -3.04 0.26 -11.33
CA GLU A 343 -4.29 -0.26 -10.78
C GLU A 343 -5.51 0.30 -11.51
N TRP A 344 -6.31 -0.59 -12.14
CA TRP A 344 -7.58 -0.21 -12.75
C TRP A 344 -8.52 0.46 -11.75
N THR A 345 -9.22 1.49 -12.22
CA THR A 345 -10.30 2.16 -11.49
C THR A 345 -11.60 2.22 -12.30
N LEU A 346 -12.67 2.69 -11.66
CA LEU A 346 -13.95 2.96 -12.30
C LEU A 346 -14.01 4.36 -12.96
N GLU A 347 -12.89 5.10 -12.97
CA GLU A 347 -12.79 6.38 -13.69
C GLU A 347 -12.86 6.19 -15.21
N LYS A 348 -13.40 7.19 -15.85
CA LYS A 348 -13.39 7.38 -17.29
C LYS A 348 -12.28 8.34 -17.69
N ALA A 349 -11.57 8.02 -18.76
CA ALA A 349 -10.74 8.96 -19.49
C ALA A 349 -11.53 9.61 -20.64
N TYR A 350 -11.31 10.91 -20.90
CA TYR A 350 -11.95 11.63 -22.01
C TYR A 350 -11.13 11.56 -23.32
N GLU A 351 -10.40 10.49 -23.53
CA GLU A 351 -9.65 10.26 -24.75
C GLU A 351 -10.46 9.40 -25.73
N ASP A 352 -10.33 9.67 -27.02
CA ASP A 352 -11.20 9.12 -28.08
C ASP A 352 -11.32 7.59 -28.11
N SER A 353 -10.28 6.87 -27.69
CA SER A 353 -10.23 5.42 -27.78
C SER A 353 -9.87 4.72 -26.46
N SER A 354 -9.22 5.42 -25.56
CA SER A 354 -8.78 4.90 -24.26
C SER A 354 -9.72 5.41 -23.16
N THR A 355 -10.75 4.65 -22.86
CA THR A 355 -11.83 5.11 -21.97
C THR A 355 -11.69 4.65 -20.54
N CYS A 356 -10.71 3.78 -20.25
CA CYS A 356 -10.50 3.20 -18.94
C CYS A 356 -9.29 3.81 -18.26
N SER A 357 -9.43 4.20 -17.00
CA SER A 357 -8.35 4.78 -16.22
C SER A 357 -7.69 3.74 -15.33
N TYR A 358 -6.39 3.85 -15.21
CA TYR A 358 -5.60 3.23 -14.13
C TYR A 358 -4.78 4.28 -13.39
N ARG A 359 -4.39 3.95 -12.18
CA ARG A 359 -3.78 4.86 -11.22
C ARG A 359 -2.43 4.33 -10.71
N GLY A 360 -1.71 5.24 -10.03
CA GLY A 360 -0.40 4.94 -9.48
C GLY A 360 0.67 4.85 -10.55
N GLY A 361 1.78 4.21 -10.19
CA GLY A 361 2.89 3.95 -11.07
C GLY A 361 3.14 2.47 -11.30
N MET A 362 4.24 2.13 -11.94
CA MET A 362 4.66 0.74 -12.14
C MET A 362 6.18 0.60 -12.04
N PHE A 363 6.63 -0.62 -11.86
CA PHE A 363 8.04 -0.96 -11.68
C PHE A 363 8.96 -0.65 -12.88
N GLU A 364 8.40 -0.36 -14.06
CA GLU A 364 9.16 -0.09 -15.30
C GLU A 364 9.38 1.40 -15.60
N VAL A 365 8.79 2.29 -14.81
CA VAL A 365 8.91 3.73 -15.00
C VAL A 365 9.55 4.40 -13.80
N ASP A 366 9.99 5.63 -13.99
CA ASP A 366 10.51 6.46 -12.90
C ASP A 366 9.36 7.07 -12.08
N GLY A 367 9.58 7.26 -10.78
CA GLY A 367 8.57 7.76 -9.85
C GLY A 367 8.07 9.18 -10.14
N ASN A 368 8.86 10.00 -10.84
CA ASN A 368 8.46 11.32 -11.30
C ASN A 368 7.67 11.29 -12.62
N PHE A 369 7.73 10.20 -13.36
CA PHE A 369 6.95 10.04 -14.59
C PHE A 369 5.53 9.58 -14.28
N ASN A 370 5.39 8.61 -13.38
CA ASN A 370 4.11 8.12 -12.89
C ASN A 370 4.07 8.14 -11.36
N PRO A 371 3.93 9.31 -10.72
CA PRO A 371 3.79 9.38 -9.27
C PRO A 371 2.50 8.71 -8.78
N MET A 372 2.34 8.55 -7.47
CA MET A 372 1.18 7.89 -6.85
C MET A 372 -0.16 8.48 -7.29
N ALA A 373 -0.22 9.81 -7.48
CA ALA A 373 -1.41 10.52 -7.97
C ALA A 373 -1.63 10.38 -9.48
N ASN A 374 -0.70 9.74 -10.21
CA ASN A 374 -0.79 9.64 -11.67
C ASN A 374 -2.11 9.01 -12.11
N ARG A 375 -2.64 9.53 -13.22
CA ARG A 375 -3.74 8.99 -13.99
C ARG A 375 -3.27 8.75 -15.40
N SER A 376 -3.57 7.60 -15.92
CA SER A 376 -3.35 7.28 -17.32
C SER A 376 -4.52 6.43 -17.82
N SER A 377 -4.57 6.17 -19.10
CA SER A 377 -5.71 5.49 -19.71
C SER A 377 -5.27 4.41 -20.70
N ASP A 378 -6.16 3.45 -20.93
CA ASP A 378 -5.96 2.41 -21.92
C ASP A 378 -7.32 1.91 -22.42
N TYR A 379 -7.28 1.03 -23.42
CA TYR A 379 -8.47 0.37 -23.96
C TYR A 379 -9.10 -0.56 -22.92
N VAL A 380 -10.40 -0.70 -22.98
CA VAL A 380 -11.18 -1.62 -22.12
C VAL A 380 -10.69 -3.07 -22.19
N THR A 381 -10.12 -3.48 -23.32
CA THR A 381 -9.59 -4.82 -23.56
C THR A 381 -8.14 -4.99 -23.15
N SER A 382 -7.48 -3.90 -22.75
CA SER A 382 -6.07 -3.97 -22.35
C SER A 382 -5.90 -4.79 -21.09
N SER A 383 -4.88 -5.62 -21.10
CA SER A 383 -4.43 -6.39 -19.94
C SER A 383 -2.95 -6.68 -20.08
N SER A 384 -2.18 -6.45 -19.04
CA SER A 384 -0.72 -6.54 -19.07
C SER A 384 -0.16 -7.07 -17.76
N TYR A 385 1.10 -7.49 -17.81
CA TYR A 385 1.88 -7.88 -16.62
C TYR A 385 2.07 -6.74 -15.62
N CYS A 386 1.96 -5.50 -16.05
CA CYS A 386 2.14 -4.30 -15.22
C CYS A 386 0.82 -3.64 -14.80
N ILE A 387 -0.33 -4.26 -15.06
CA ILE A 387 -1.64 -3.71 -14.71
C ILE A 387 -2.41 -4.72 -13.86
N GLY A 388 -2.71 -4.32 -12.65
CA GLY A 388 -3.55 -5.01 -11.67
C GLY A 388 -4.73 -4.16 -11.24
N PHE A 389 -5.15 -4.30 -9.99
CA PHE A 389 -6.25 -3.54 -9.39
C PHE A 389 -6.20 -3.64 -7.87
N ARG A 390 -7.06 -2.88 -7.19
CA ARG A 390 -7.24 -2.93 -5.73
C ARG A 390 -8.72 -2.90 -5.38
N VAL A 391 -9.09 -3.60 -4.31
CA VAL A 391 -10.46 -3.69 -3.83
C VAL A 391 -10.72 -2.64 -2.77
N SER A 392 -11.90 -2.01 -2.80
CA SER A 392 -12.44 -1.18 -1.73
C SER A 392 -13.74 -1.77 -1.19
N MET A 393 -14.08 -1.45 0.07
CA MET A 393 -15.35 -1.83 0.70
C MET A 393 -16.00 -0.59 1.33
N TYR A 394 -17.28 -0.36 1.01
CA TYR A 394 -18.03 0.82 1.47
C TYR A 394 -19.50 0.51 1.79
#